data_a438340b640b27aaf64cbb1f474a0155
#
_entry.id   a438340b640b27aaf64cbb1f474a0155
#
_cell.length_a   1.000
_cell.length_b   1.000
_cell.length_c   1.000
_cell.angle_alpha   90.00
_cell.angle_beta   90.00
_cell.angle_gamma   90.00
#
_symmetry.space_group_name_H-M   'P 1'
#
loop_
_entity.id
_entity.type
_entity.pdbx_description
1 polymer ?
#
loop_
_entity_poly.entity_id
_entity_poly.type
_entity_poly.pdbx_seq_one_letter_code
_entity_poly.pdbx_strand_id
1 'polypeptide(L)'
;TFIGFGALGFNDDLKKLVPGHKAFFGLRFRHKFIIQWILALVIGAVLYFQLGYSYIFIWGFGLASLGFLFIPFAAFVIVAFANAFNIADGLDGLASGLLLICLAAFLAITSNQLDQPLGVFIAILMGSVGAFLYFNIYKARIWLGDVGALSLGAVLAVIGLLTGKIIALAF
;
A
#
# COMPACT_ATOMS: atom_id res chain seq x y z
N THR A 1 -0.01 8.99 -1.65
CA THR A 1 0.54 7.70 -1.17
C THR A 1 1.50 7.11 -2.18
N PHE A 2 1.05 6.77 -3.40
CA PHE A 2 1.83 6.08 -4.43
C PHE A 2 3.18 6.75 -4.73
N ILE A 3 3.18 8.06 -5.04
CA ILE A 3 4.40 8.80 -5.39
C ILE A 3 5.39 8.84 -4.22
N GLY A 4 4.94 9.08 -2.99
CA GLY A 4 5.83 9.19 -1.82
C GLY A 4 6.55 7.87 -1.51
N PHE A 5 5.81 6.77 -1.46
CA PHE A 5 6.39 5.44 -1.23
C PHE A 5 7.19 4.94 -2.44
N GLY A 6 6.75 5.27 -3.66
CA GLY A 6 7.50 4.97 -4.88
C GLY A 6 8.84 5.68 -4.95
N ALA A 7 8.90 6.96 -4.61
CA ALA A 7 10.15 7.72 -4.55
C ALA A 7 11.12 7.16 -3.50
N LEU A 8 10.59 6.67 -2.36
CA LEU A 8 11.40 6.01 -1.35
C LEU A 8 11.99 4.69 -1.86
N GLY A 9 11.16 3.86 -2.51
CA GLY A 9 11.61 2.62 -3.14
C GLY A 9 12.63 2.85 -4.24
N PHE A 10 12.40 3.86 -5.10
CA PHE A 10 13.31 4.25 -6.16
C PHE A 10 14.73 4.60 -5.64
N ASN A 11 14.79 5.34 -4.52
CA ASN A 11 16.08 5.62 -3.87
C ASN A 11 16.80 4.35 -3.41
N ASP A 12 16.06 3.33 -2.99
CA ASP A 12 16.62 2.06 -2.53
C ASP A 12 17.12 1.21 -3.70
N ASP A 13 16.34 1.15 -4.77
CA ASP A 13 16.71 0.40 -5.99
C ASP A 13 17.89 1.04 -6.74
N LEU A 14 17.95 2.39 -6.80
CA LEU A 14 19.10 3.10 -7.40
C LEU A 14 20.42 2.74 -6.73
N LYS A 15 20.43 2.54 -5.41
CA LYS A 15 21.66 2.13 -4.69
C LYS A 15 22.13 0.75 -5.08
N LYS A 16 21.20 -0.16 -5.38
CA LYS A 16 21.52 -1.52 -5.81
C LYS A 16 22.11 -1.52 -7.21
N LEU A 17 21.75 -0.53 -8.07
CA LEU A 17 22.14 -0.45 -9.47
C LEU A 17 23.48 0.27 -9.70
N VAL A 18 23.88 1.21 -8.83
CA VAL A 18 25.08 2.03 -9.02
C VAL A 18 26.06 1.84 -7.87
N PRO A 19 26.96 0.82 -7.94
CA PRO A 19 28.04 0.63 -6.98
C PRO A 19 29.01 1.82 -7.04
N GLY A 20 29.18 2.53 -5.92
CA GLY A 20 30.13 3.66 -5.81
C GLY A 20 29.52 5.05 -5.82
N HIS A 21 28.27 5.26 -6.18
CA HIS A 21 27.60 6.52 -5.87
C HIS A 21 27.26 6.53 -4.37
N LYS A 22 27.88 7.46 -3.65
CA LYS A 22 27.33 7.90 -2.36
C LYS A 22 25.97 8.48 -2.71
N ALA A 23 24.94 7.64 -2.77
CA ALA A 23 23.57 8.09 -3.00
C ALA A 23 23.32 9.24 -2.03
N PHE A 24 22.76 10.33 -2.52
CA PHE A 24 22.55 11.59 -1.81
C PHE A 24 21.87 11.41 -0.42
N PHE A 25 21.28 10.24 -0.21
CA PHE A 25 20.89 9.68 1.06
C PHE A 25 21.21 8.18 1.07
N GLY A 26 22.39 7.82 1.55
CA GLY A 26 22.72 6.44 1.90
C GLY A 26 21.81 5.95 3.03
N LEU A 27 20.52 5.74 2.74
CA LEU A 27 19.54 5.36 3.74
C LEU A 27 19.88 3.97 4.27
N ARG A 28 20.46 3.92 5.46
CA ARG A 28 20.49 2.69 6.26
C ARG A 28 19.03 2.27 6.48
N PHE A 29 18.76 0.99 6.68
CA PHE A 29 17.42 0.45 6.95
C PHE A 29 16.60 1.33 7.94
N ARG A 30 17.24 1.85 8.98
CA ARG A 30 16.61 2.75 9.98
C ARG A 30 16.05 4.04 9.35
N HIS A 31 16.76 4.67 8.41
CA HIS A 31 16.30 5.91 7.77
C HIS A 31 15.13 5.64 6.81
N LYS A 32 15.18 4.53 6.05
CA LYS A 32 14.07 4.09 5.20
C LYS A 32 12.80 3.93 6.04
N PHE A 33 12.92 3.24 7.19
CA PHE A 33 11.80 3.00 8.09
C PHE A 33 11.24 4.30 8.70
N ILE A 34 12.11 5.23 9.12
CA ILE A 34 11.68 6.54 9.67
C ILE A 34 10.92 7.35 8.61
N ILE A 35 11.40 7.40 7.36
CA ILE A 35 10.73 8.12 6.28
C ILE A 35 9.37 7.50 5.96
N GLN A 36 9.26 6.17 5.96
CA GLN A 36 7.97 5.48 5.80
C GLN A 36 6.97 5.92 6.87
N TRP A 37 7.41 5.99 8.15
CA TRP A 37 6.55 6.45 9.24
C TRP A 37 6.11 7.92 9.09
N ILE A 38 7.03 8.81 8.71
CA ILE A 38 6.70 10.22 8.48
C ILE A 38 5.67 10.34 7.35
N LEU A 39 5.89 9.69 6.20
CA LEU A 39 4.95 9.68 5.08
C LEU A 39 3.58 9.11 5.49
N ALA A 40 3.58 8.01 6.23
CA ALA A 40 2.36 7.35 6.67
C ALA A 40 1.58 8.19 7.69
N LEU A 41 2.26 8.89 8.60
CA LEU A 41 1.62 9.84 9.54
C LEU A 41 0.99 11.03 8.81
N VAL A 42 1.65 11.57 7.79
CA VAL A 42 1.07 12.64 6.96
C VAL A 42 -0.18 12.14 6.25
N ILE A 43 -0.15 10.93 5.68
CA ILE A 43 -1.32 10.34 5.01
C ILE A 43 -2.44 10.08 6.03
N GLY A 44 -2.14 9.53 7.21
CA GLY A 44 -3.11 9.33 8.29
C GLY A 44 -3.75 10.64 8.76
N ALA A 45 -2.96 11.71 8.86
CA ALA A 45 -3.46 13.05 9.19
C ALA A 45 -4.40 13.59 8.11
N VAL A 46 -4.07 13.43 6.83
CA VAL A 46 -4.94 13.81 5.71
C VAL A 46 -6.26 13.02 5.75
N LEU A 47 -6.22 11.71 5.98
CA LEU A 47 -7.41 10.88 6.11
C LEU A 47 -8.32 11.35 7.27
N TYR A 48 -7.71 11.72 8.39
CA TYR A 48 -8.44 12.16 9.58
C TYR A 48 -9.02 13.58 9.41
N PHE A 49 -8.16 14.58 9.07
CA PHE A 49 -8.57 15.99 9.07
C PHE A 49 -9.34 16.42 7.82
N GLN A 50 -8.98 15.88 6.64
CA GLN A 50 -9.61 16.30 5.39
C GLN A 50 -10.77 15.40 4.98
N LEU A 51 -10.66 14.10 5.23
CA LEU A 51 -11.69 13.13 4.81
C LEU A 51 -12.59 12.68 5.96
N GLY A 52 -12.30 13.08 7.22
CA GLY A 52 -13.14 12.78 8.39
C GLY A 52 -13.12 11.32 8.83
N TYR A 53 -12.15 10.53 8.38
CA TYR A 53 -12.04 9.12 8.78
C TYR A 53 -11.55 9.01 10.23
N SER A 54 -12.36 8.46 11.11
CA SER A 54 -12.05 8.26 12.53
C SER A 54 -12.50 6.90 13.07
N TYR A 55 -13.15 6.10 12.21
CA TYR A 55 -13.79 4.84 12.59
C TYR A 55 -13.12 3.65 11.89
N ILE A 56 -13.10 2.50 12.59
CA ILE A 56 -12.78 1.20 12.01
C ILE A 56 -13.93 0.25 12.24
N PHE A 57 -14.17 -0.64 11.29
CA PHE A 57 -15.16 -1.70 11.46
C PHE A 57 -14.47 -2.93 12.05
N ILE A 58 -14.92 -3.36 13.23
CA ILE A 58 -14.45 -4.57 13.90
C ILE A 58 -15.56 -5.62 13.80
N TRP A 59 -15.23 -6.77 13.20
CA TRP A 59 -16.19 -7.87 13.10
C TRP A 59 -16.67 -8.29 14.50
N GLY A 60 -17.97 -8.34 14.71
CA GLY A 60 -18.61 -8.68 16.00
C GLY A 60 -18.82 -7.50 16.95
N PHE A 61 -18.11 -6.39 16.81
CA PHE A 61 -18.23 -5.19 17.65
C PHE A 61 -18.81 -3.98 16.91
N GLY A 62 -18.85 -4.03 15.56
CA GLY A 62 -19.33 -2.93 14.75
C GLY A 62 -18.31 -1.81 14.52
N LEU A 63 -18.81 -0.56 14.40
CA LEU A 63 -17.98 0.62 14.19
C LEU A 63 -17.36 1.08 15.52
N ALA A 64 -16.03 1.04 15.62
CA ALA A 64 -15.27 1.58 16.74
C ALA A 64 -14.67 2.94 16.36
N SER A 65 -14.98 3.98 17.14
CA SER A 65 -14.35 5.29 16.96
C SER A 65 -12.99 5.32 17.63
N LEU A 66 -11.95 5.58 16.86
CA LEU A 66 -10.57 5.75 17.35
C LEU A 66 -10.25 7.21 17.65
N GLY A 67 -11.10 8.16 17.20
CA GLY A 67 -10.79 9.58 17.32
C GLY A 67 -9.40 9.91 16.79
N PHE A 68 -8.63 10.69 17.57
CA PHE A 68 -7.26 11.10 17.20
C PHE A 68 -6.27 9.91 17.08
N LEU A 69 -6.53 8.79 17.77
CA LEU A 69 -5.72 7.57 17.65
C LEU A 69 -5.80 6.92 16.26
N PHE A 70 -6.74 7.34 15.43
CA PHE A 70 -6.81 6.90 14.03
C PHE A 70 -5.53 7.24 13.25
N ILE A 71 -4.90 8.39 13.52
CA ILE A 71 -3.69 8.82 12.80
C ILE A 71 -2.52 7.85 12.98
N PRO A 72 -2.07 7.54 14.21
CA PRO A 72 -0.99 6.57 14.40
C PRO A 72 -1.40 5.15 14.01
N PHE A 73 -2.67 4.77 14.15
CA PHE A 73 -3.19 3.50 13.68
C PHE A 73 -3.08 3.38 12.15
N ALA A 74 -3.56 4.37 11.41
CA ALA A 74 -3.46 4.40 9.96
C ALA A 74 -2.00 4.37 9.50
N ALA A 75 -1.11 5.12 10.15
CA ALA A 75 0.31 5.10 9.85
C ALA A 75 0.92 3.70 10.07
N PHE A 76 0.60 3.04 11.17
CA PHE A 76 1.04 1.67 11.44
C PHE A 76 0.57 0.71 10.35
N VAL A 77 -0.69 0.76 9.97
CA VAL A 77 -1.26 -0.09 8.92
C VAL A 77 -0.55 0.15 7.58
N ILE A 78 -0.37 1.41 7.17
CA ILE A 78 0.29 1.75 5.90
C ILE A 78 1.72 1.22 5.88
N VAL A 79 2.50 1.42 6.95
CA VAL A 79 3.89 0.95 7.02
C VAL A 79 3.94 -0.59 7.05
N ALA A 80 3.05 -1.23 7.80
CA ALA A 80 2.97 -2.68 7.89
C ALA A 80 2.69 -3.31 6.52
N PHE A 81 1.67 -2.83 5.81
CA PHE A 81 1.31 -3.36 4.49
C PHE A 81 2.34 -3.05 3.41
N ALA A 82 2.97 -1.85 3.43
CA ALA A 82 4.05 -1.54 2.50
C ALA A 82 5.22 -2.52 2.65
N ASN A 83 5.62 -2.84 3.88
CA ASN A 83 6.72 -3.77 4.11
C ASN A 83 6.30 -5.24 3.92
N ALA A 84 5.09 -5.64 4.33
CA ALA A 84 4.57 -6.99 4.08
C ALA A 84 4.48 -7.29 2.58
N PHE A 85 4.00 -6.34 1.79
CA PHE A 85 3.92 -6.47 0.34
C PHE A 85 5.32 -6.58 -0.30
N ASN A 86 6.28 -5.79 0.18
CA ASN A 86 7.67 -5.89 -0.27
C ASN A 86 8.29 -7.27 0.04
N ILE A 87 7.97 -7.85 1.20
CA ILE A 87 8.41 -9.22 1.55
C ILE A 87 7.72 -10.25 0.64
N ALA A 88 6.44 -10.07 0.32
CA ALA A 88 5.68 -10.97 -0.55
C ALA A 88 6.18 -10.95 -2.00
N ASP A 89 6.84 -9.86 -2.45
CA ASP A 89 7.43 -9.73 -3.79
C ASP A 89 8.75 -10.51 -3.96
N GLY A 90 8.88 -11.62 -3.25
CA GLY A 90 10.03 -12.52 -3.32
C GLY A 90 9.91 -13.65 -4.35
N LEU A 91 8.74 -13.87 -4.94
CA LEU A 91 8.46 -14.92 -5.93
C LEU A 91 7.71 -14.35 -7.12
N ASP A 92 8.06 -14.85 -8.33
CA ASP A 92 7.44 -14.43 -9.59
C ASP A 92 5.91 -14.57 -9.53
N GLY A 93 5.20 -13.47 -9.78
CA GLY A 93 3.75 -13.40 -9.82
C GLY A 93 3.03 -13.43 -8.48
N LEU A 94 3.70 -13.71 -7.36
CA LEU A 94 3.05 -13.88 -6.06
C LEU A 94 2.42 -12.58 -5.57
N ALA A 95 3.21 -11.52 -5.41
CA ALA A 95 2.73 -10.25 -4.87
C ALA A 95 1.65 -9.61 -5.75
N SER A 96 1.88 -9.57 -7.06
CA SER A 96 0.93 -9.03 -8.02
C SER A 96 -0.36 -9.86 -8.13
N GLY A 97 -0.28 -11.19 -8.03
CA GLY A 97 -1.43 -12.08 -7.99
C GLY A 97 -2.27 -11.89 -6.72
N LEU A 98 -1.64 -11.86 -5.55
CA LEU A 98 -2.33 -11.58 -4.28
C LEU A 98 -2.99 -10.20 -4.29
N LEU A 99 -2.31 -9.18 -4.84
CA LEU A 99 -2.86 -7.85 -4.97
C LEU A 99 -4.13 -7.84 -5.81
N LEU A 100 -4.16 -8.55 -6.94
CA LEU A 100 -5.36 -8.65 -7.77
C LEU A 100 -6.54 -9.28 -7.03
N ILE A 101 -6.30 -10.33 -6.24
CA ILE A 101 -7.34 -10.96 -5.43
C ILE A 101 -7.89 -9.97 -4.39
N CYS A 102 -7.00 -9.25 -3.67
CA CYS A 102 -7.41 -8.23 -2.71
C CYS A 102 -8.19 -7.09 -3.37
N LEU A 103 -7.71 -6.58 -4.51
CA LEU A 103 -8.40 -5.52 -5.26
C LEU A 103 -9.77 -5.96 -5.77
N ALA A 104 -9.92 -7.21 -6.23
CA ALA A 104 -11.22 -7.75 -6.62
C ALA A 104 -12.21 -7.79 -5.45
N ALA A 105 -11.75 -8.20 -4.26
CA ALA A 105 -12.56 -8.16 -3.05
C ALA A 105 -12.98 -6.72 -2.68
N PHE A 106 -12.05 -5.76 -2.75
CA PHE A 106 -12.38 -4.36 -2.47
C PHE A 106 -13.28 -3.75 -3.54
N LEU A 107 -13.12 -4.13 -4.81
CA LEU A 107 -14.05 -3.70 -5.87
C LEU A 107 -15.48 -4.18 -5.59
N ALA A 108 -15.65 -5.41 -5.15
CA ALA A 108 -16.96 -5.92 -4.76
C ALA A 108 -17.56 -5.16 -3.54
N ILE A 109 -16.71 -4.80 -2.56
CA ILE A 109 -17.12 -4.00 -1.39
C ILE A 109 -17.55 -2.60 -1.81
N THR A 110 -16.75 -1.90 -2.64
CA THR A 110 -17.05 -0.53 -3.07
C THR A 110 -18.27 -0.46 -3.96
N SER A 111 -18.52 -1.47 -4.81
CA SER A 111 -19.73 -1.57 -5.61
C SER A 111 -20.99 -1.64 -4.76
N ASN A 112 -20.95 -2.34 -3.63
CA ASN A 112 -22.06 -2.42 -2.70
C ASN A 112 -22.27 -1.13 -1.87
N GLN A 113 -21.19 -0.37 -1.64
CA GLN A 113 -21.23 0.90 -0.89
C GLN A 113 -21.57 2.12 -1.76
N LEU A 114 -21.71 1.94 -3.09
CA LEU A 114 -21.93 3.00 -4.08
C LEU A 114 -20.83 4.07 -4.10
N ASP A 115 -19.62 3.74 -3.64
CA ASP A 115 -18.44 4.60 -3.73
C ASP A 115 -17.82 4.49 -5.13
N GLN A 116 -18.45 5.17 -6.09
CA GLN A 116 -18.04 5.12 -7.49
C GLN A 116 -16.59 5.59 -7.73
N PRO A 117 -16.09 6.71 -7.15
CA PRO A 117 -14.71 7.15 -7.38
C PRO A 117 -13.67 6.14 -6.95
N LEU A 118 -13.85 5.53 -5.78
CA LEU A 118 -12.94 4.50 -5.26
C LEU A 118 -13.03 3.22 -6.10
N GLY A 119 -14.24 2.82 -6.51
CA GLY A 119 -14.45 1.66 -7.39
C GLY A 119 -13.74 1.81 -8.73
N VAL A 120 -13.86 2.99 -9.38
CA VAL A 120 -13.16 3.29 -10.63
C VAL A 120 -11.64 3.25 -10.45
N PHE A 121 -11.13 3.84 -9.36
CA PHE A 121 -9.70 3.80 -9.05
C PHE A 121 -9.19 2.36 -8.90
N ILE A 122 -9.93 1.52 -8.15
CA ILE A 122 -9.57 0.11 -7.96
C ILE A 122 -9.59 -0.64 -9.29
N ALA A 123 -10.59 -0.41 -10.14
CA ALA A 123 -10.69 -1.07 -11.44
C ALA A 123 -9.51 -0.72 -12.38
N ILE A 124 -9.10 0.57 -12.41
CA ILE A 124 -7.92 1.01 -13.17
C ILE A 124 -6.65 0.36 -12.62
N LEU A 125 -6.51 0.32 -11.30
CA LEU A 125 -5.35 -0.30 -10.65
C LEU A 125 -5.30 -1.81 -10.95
N MET A 126 -6.45 -2.50 -10.93
CA MET A 126 -6.55 -3.92 -11.29
C MET A 126 -6.09 -4.17 -12.74
N GLY A 127 -6.55 -3.32 -13.69
CA GLY A 127 -6.11 -3.42 -15.08
C GLY A 127 -4.61 -3.26 -15.24
N SER A 128 -4.03 -2.29 -14.54
CA SER A 128 -2.59 -2.00 -14.56
C SER A 128 -1.77 -3.15 -13.95
N VAL A 129 -2.19 -3.65 -12.78
CA VAL A 129 -1.54 -4.79 -12.10
C VAL A 129 -1.72 -6.08 -12.90
N GLY A 130 -2.87 -6.28 -13.54
CA GLY A 130 -3.12 -7.43 -14.42
C GLY A 130 -2.20 -7.45 -15.63
N ALA A 131 -2.01 -6.29 -16.27
CA ALA A 131 -1.04 -6.15 -17.36
C ALA A 131 0.40 -6.41 -16.89
N PHE A 132 0.78 -5.90 -15.72
CA PHE A 132 2.08 -6.19 -15.13
C PHE A 132 2.24 -7.68 -14.82
N LEU A 133 1.24 -8.33 -14.20
CA LEU A 133 1.27 -9.74 -13.85
C LEU A 133 1.52 -10.63 -15.07
N TYR A 134 0.98 -10.29 -16.23
CA TYR A 134 1.22 -11.03 -17.47
C TYR A 134 2.73 -11.19 -17.79
N PHE A 135 3.54 -10.18 -17.46
CA PHE A 135 4.99 -10.22 -17.66
C PHE A 135 5.76 -10.69 -16.42
N ASN A 136 5.11 -10.69 -15.25
CA ASN A 136 5.71 -11.07 -13.96
C ASN A 136 5.44 -12.53 -13.57
N ILE A 137 4.55 -13.27 -14.30
CA ILE A 137 4.36 -14.71 -14.10
C ILE A 137 5.68 -15.45 -14.40
N TYR A 138 5.87 -16.57 -13.72
CA TYR A 138 7.01 -17.48 -13.91
C TYR A 138 7.22 -17.88 -15.40
N LYS A 139 8.33 -17.68 -15.99
CA LYS A 139 9.57 -17.01 -15.64
C LYS A 139 9.44 -15.49 -15.86
N ALA A 140 9.53 -14.71 -14.80
CA ALA A 140 9.30 -13.28 -14.87
C ALA A 140 10.27 -12.58 -15.85
N ARG A 141 9.71 -11.68 -16.67
CA ARG A 141 10.46 -10.82 -17.58
C ARG A 141 10.72 -9.45 -16.99
N ILE A 142 9.84 -9.03 -16.05
CA ILE A 142 9.91 -7.77 -15.33
C ILE A 142 9.64 -8.00 -13.85
N TRP A 143 10.24 -7.21 -13.00
CA TRP A 143 10.07 -7.24 -11.54
C TRP A 143 9.57 -5.90 -11.04
N LEU A 144 8.82 -5.94 -9.95
CA LEU A 144 8.20 -4.77 -9.35
C LEU A 144 9.23 -3.85 -8.68
N GLY A 145 10.24 -4.45 -8.05
CA GLY A 145 11.26 -3.75 -7.26
C GLY A 145 10.68 -3.08 -6.02
N ASP A 146 11.55 -2.47 -5.22
CA ASP A 146 11.13 -1.73 -4.02
C ASP A 146 10.24 -0.52 -4.37
N VAL A 147 10.40 0.05 -5.57
CA VAL A 147 9.56 1.14 -6.09
C VAL A 147 8.09 0.72 -6.13
N GLY A 148 7.82 -0.37 -6.81
CA GLY A 148 6.46 -0.86 -7.00
C GLY A 148 5.91 -1.52 -5.74
N ALA A 149 6.71 -2.35 -5.07
CA ALA A 149 6.28 -3.10 -3.91
C ALA A 149 5.85 -2.20 -2.75
N LEU A 150 6.67 -1.21 -2.37
CA LEU A 150 6.32 -0.28 -1.29
C LEU A 150 5.11 0.59 -1.64
N SER A 151 5.04 1.07 -2.89
CA SER A 151 3.94 1.94 -3.31
C SER A 151 2.61 1.20 -3.39
N LEU A 152 2.58 -0.01 -3.97
CA LEU A 152 1.35 -0.80 -4.09
C LEU A 152 0.86 -1.31 -2.73
N GLY A 153 1.78 -1.75 -1.85
CA GLY A 153 1.43 -2.15 -0.48
C GLY A 153 0.82 -0.99 0.31
N ALA A 154 1.41 0.21 0.23
CA ALA A 154 0.87 1.40 0.88
C ALA A 154 -0.50 1.83 0.30
N VAL A 155 -0.70 1.72 -1.02
CA VAL A 155 -1.99 2.01 -1.67
C VAL A 155 -3.05 1.00 -1.24
N LEU A 156 -2.72 -0.29 -1.18
CA LEU A 156 -3.64 -1.33 -0.70
C LEU A 156 -4.11 -1.03 0.74
N ALA A 157 -3.19 -0.64 1.63
CA ALA A 157 -3.52 -0.23 2.98
C ALA A 157 -4.49 0.96 3.02
N VAL A 158 -4.26 1.98 2.19
CA VAL A 158 -5.15 3.15 2.11
C VAL A 158 -6.52 2.78 1.58
N ILE A 159 -6.63 1.91 0.57
CA ILE A 159 -7.91 1.37 0.09
C ILE A 159 -8.66 0.68 1.24
N GLY A 160 -7.98 -0.16 2.01
CA GLY A 160 -8.56 -0.82 3.18
C GLY A 160 -9.03 0.14 4.26
N LEU A 161 -8.29 1.23 4.52
CA LEU A 161 -8.69 2.28 5.46
C LEU A 161 -9.90 3.07 4.95
N LEU A 162 -9.92 3.44 3.66
CA LEU A 162 -11.03 4.17 3.04
C LEU A 162 -12.33 3.35 3.03
N THR A 163 -12.25 2.05 2.80
CA THR A 163 -13.43 1.18 2.85
C THR A 163 -13.88 0.87 4.28
N GLY A 164 -13.12 1.25 5.30
CA GLY A 164 -13.35 0.91 6.70
C GLY A 164 -13.22 -0.59 7.01
N LYS A 165 -12.77 -1.39 6.04
CA LYS A 165 -12.67 -2.86 6.12
C LYS A 165 -11.22 -3.35 6.24
N ILE A 166 -10.37 -2.55 6.90
CA ILE A 166 -8.95 -2.88 7.03
C ILE A 166 -8.68 -4.25 7.66
N ILE A 167 -9.56 -4.68 8.57
CA ILE A 167 -9.45 -5.98 9.23
C ILE A 167 -9.65 -7.13 8.23
N ALA A 168 -10.42 -6.92 7.15
CA ALA A 168 -10.57 -7.91 6.09
C ALA A 168 -9.27 -8.22 5.31
N LEU A 169 -8.26 -7.36 5.43
CA LEU A 169 -6.93 -7.60 4.85
C LEU A 169 -6.02 -8.48 5.74
N ALA A 170 -6.42 -8.69 7.01
CA ALA A 170 -5.61 -9.46 7.96
C ALA A 170 -5.94 -10.96 7.94
N PHE A 171 -7.00 -11.34 7.25
CA PHE A 171 -7.48 -12.72 7.08
C PHE A 171 -7.54 -13.11 5.61
#